data_2fa1779b499d6d468e1ad9ed74ee529c
#
_entry.id   2fa1779b499d6d468e1ad9ed74ee529c
#
_cell.length_a   1.000
_cell.length_b   1.000
_cell.length_c   1.000
_cell.angle_alpha   90.00
_cell.angle_beta   90.00
_cell.angle_gamma   90.00
#
_symmetry.space_group_name_H-M   'P 1'
#
loop_
_entity.id
_entity.type
_entity.pdbx_description
1 polymer ?
#
loop_
_entity_poly.entity_id
_entity_poly.type
_entity_poly.pdbx_seq_one_letter_code
_entity_poly.pdbx_strand_id
1 'polypeptide(L)'
;MEDKVISAVRDFANSINSGGKVSVDMTALIDVTSQLTLTSFDHWESLIRSEFSLAVRDSTPPKWKIWSKPTELLTWLDLISWDGYKREKTLRTLSGAAPNIFFFSLIVRRLNDWVPQVRKAAREKLLDIAKATNPKVVVEALCIALSNWNSWGRIEELDKKVLLQIICEDQIADLLRSKLMLSTSGPMPSLFSQLGRTPILDGKIKEIATLSIQPSVRAKALRSLFEGRIVWIEGRKWEWTDIRYCKGRIKPIISERKVNVQTPLIDLLKMSADDRSAIVRRVSAEFLIRELENLGVVARELANKFASDRSEAVAERGRFALKKLEEVEHVNAL
;
A
#
# COMPACT_ATOMS: atom_id res chain seq x y z
N MET A 1 19.00 15.54 -11.15
CA MET A 1 17.65 15.05 -11.49
C MET A 1 16.67 16.21 -11.53
N GLU A 2 16.65 17.08 -10.52
CA GLU A 2 15.74 18.26 -10.46
C GLU A 2 15.86 19.15 -11.69
N ASP A 3 17.06 19.54 -12.10
CA ASP A 3 17.28 20.39 -13.28
C ASP A 3 16.68 19.80 -14.56
N LYS A 4 16.76 18.47 -14.73
CA LYS A 4 16.14 17.79 -15.87
C LYS A 4 14.62 17.88 -15.83
N VAL A 5 14.03 17.73 -14.64
CA VAL A 5 12.57 17.86 -14.44
C VAL A 5 12.15 19.29 -14.73
N ILE A 6 12.85 20.27 -14.19
CA ILE A 6 12.58 21.71 -14.41
C ILE A 6 12.62 22.06 -15.89
N SER A 7 13.69 21.63 -16.60
CA SER A 7 13.82 21.85 -18.05
C SER A 7 12.64 21.24 -18.81
N ALA A 8 12.35 19.95 -18.58
CA ALA A 8 11.26 19.25 -19.28
C ALA A 8 9.88 19.89 -19.02
N VAL A 9 9.64 20.39 -17.80
CA VAL A 9 8.38 21.09 -17.45
C VAL A 9 8.28 22.43 -18.18
N ARG A 10 9.37 23.20 -18.22
CA ARG A 10 9.41 24.50 -18.92
C ARG A 10 9.27 24.34 -20.42
N ASP A 11 9.96 23.36 -21.03
CA ASP A 11 9.85 23.04 -22.45
C ASP A 11 8.42 22.65 -22.82
N PHE A 12 7.80 21.82 -21.99
CA PHE A 12 6.40 21.43 -22.13
C PHE A 12 5.45 22.64 -22.03
N ALA A 13 5.61 23.50 -21.01
CA ALA A 13 4.79 24.69 -20.84
C ALA A 13 4.92 25.67 -22.04
N ASN A 14 6.14 25.84 -22.56
CA ASN A 14 6.42 26.64 -23.74
C ASN A 14 5.76 26.07 -25.00
N SER A 15 5.72 24.74 -25.15
CA SER A 15 5.06 24.07 -26.28
C SER A 15 3.56 24.33 -26.31
N ILE A 16 2.89 24.39 -25.16
CA ILE A 16 1.46 24.72 -25.04
C ILE A 16 1.19 26.15 -25.47
N ASN A 17 2.10 27.08 -25.16
CA ASN A 17 1.88 28.52 -25.34
C ASN A 17 2.27 29.03 -26.75
N SER A 18 2.99 28.25 -27.55
CA SER A 18 3.47 28.65 -28.87
C SER A 18 2.40 28.80 -29.97
N GLY A 19 1.13 28.51 -29.66
CA GLY A 19 -0.04 28.91 -30.47
C GLY A 19 -0.18 28.28 -31.86
N GLY A 20 0.67 27.33 -32.22
CA GLY A 20 0.51 26.54 -33.43
C GLY A 20 -0.44 25.36 -33.23
N LYS A 21 -0.81 24.67 -34.35
CA LYS A 21 -1.47 23.33 -34.28
C LYS A 21 -0.49 22.32 -33.68
N VAL A 22 -0.20 22.43 -32.39
CA VAL A 22 0.79 21.59 -31.72
C VAL A 22 0.08 20.38 -31.14
N SER A 23 0.45 19.22 -31.62
CA SER A 23 0.31 18.02 -30.80
C SER A 23 1.18 18.26 -29.57
N VAL A 24 0.58 18.35 -28.40
CA VAL A 24 1.30 18.58 -27.14
C VAL A 24 2.22 17.39 -26.92
N ASP A 25 3.49 17.59 -27.14
CA ASP A 25 4.48 16.54 -26.95
C ASP A 25 4.88 16.47 -25.47
N MET A 26 4.43 15.42 -24.79
CA MET A 26 4.80 15.12 -23.40
C MET A 26 5.98 14.17 -23.28
N THR A 27 6.61 13.74 -24.37
CA THR A 27 7.62 12.67 -24.37
C THR A 27 8.75 12.95 -23.39
N ALA A 28 9.39 14.11 -23.47
CA ALA A 28 10.49 14.48 -22.57
C ALA A 28 10.06 14.51 -21.10
N LEU A 29 8.86 15.00 -20.83
CA LEU A 29 8.29 15.04 -19.47
C LEU A 29 7.96 13.63 -18.96
N ILE A 30 7.40 12.76 -19.80
CA ILE A 30 7.11 11.36 -19.46
C ILE A 30 8.41 10.61 -19.16
N ASP A 31 9.44 10.79 -19.97
CA ASP A 31 10.74 10.13 -19.80
C ASP A 31 11.40 10.52 -18.48
N VAL A 32 11.43 11.80 -18.16
CA VAL A 32 12.03 12.29 -16.92
C VAL A 32 11.20 11.85 -15.70
N THR A 33 9.87 11.95 -15.76
CA THR A 33 9.00 11.57 -14.65
C THR A 33 8.96 10.06 -14.43
N SER A 34 9.27 9.25 -15.44
CA SER A 34 9.37 7.78 -15.28
C SER A 34 10.54 7.35 -14.41
N GLN A 35 11.57 8.19 -14.27
CA GLN A 35 12.79 7.94 -13.50
C GLN A 35 12.68 8.44 -12.03
N LEU A 36 11.57 9.07 -11.65
CA LEU A 36 11.41 9.65 -10.33
C LEU A 36 11.21 8.56 -9.26
N THR A 37 11.88 8.74 -8.13
CA THR A 37 11.62 7.93 -6.94
C THR A 37 10.36 8.43 -6.25
N LEU A 38 9.34 7.59 -6.22
CA LEU A 38 8.03 7.97 -5.66
C LEU A 38 7.99 8.00 -4.13
N THR A 39 9.08 7.65 -3.45
CA THR A 39 9.24 7.90 -2.00
C THR A 39 9.23 9.39 -1.66
N SER A 40 9.62 10.25 -2.61
CA SER A 40 9.60 11.71 -2.51
C SER A 40 8.48 12.32 -3.35
N PHE A 41 7.33 11.66 -3.46
CA PHE A 41 6.24 12.05 -4.35
C PHE A 41 5.75 13.49 -4.10
N ASP A 42 5.56 13.88 -2.83
CA ASP A 42 5.09 15.23 -2.47
C ASP A 42 6.09 16.32 -2.90
N HIS A 43 7.39 16.05 -2.83
CA HIS A 43 8.43 16.94 -3.31
C HIS A 43 8.33 17.14 -4.83
N TRP A 44 8.24 16.04 -5.58
CA TRP A 44 8.13 16.11 -7.06
C TRP A 44 6.81 16.77 -7.50
N GLU A 45 5.69 16.45 -6.87
CA GLU A 45 4.41 17.11 -7.16
C GLU A 45 4.53 18.62 -6.94
N SER A 46 5.15 19.06 -5.83
CA SER A 46 5.31 20.48 -5.50
C SER A 46 6.24 21.19 -6.48
N LEU A 47 7.40 20.61 -6.79
CA LEU A 47 8.39 21.16 -7.71
C LEU A 47 7.78 21.35 -9.11
N ILE A 48 7.19 20.29 -9.67
CA ILE A 48 6.58 20.31 -11.00
C ILE A 48 5.44 21.32 -11.07
N ARG A 49 4.60 21.38 -10.02
CA ARG A 49 3.51 22.37 -9.90
C ARG A 49 4.03 23.80 -9.96
N SER A 50 5.05 24.10 -9.17
CA SER A 50 5.61 25.44 -9.09
C SER A 50 6.23 25.87 -10.41
N GLU A 51 7.09 25.01 -11.01
CA GLU A 51 7.75 25.29 -12.27
C GLU A 51 6.75 25.43 -13.43
N PHE A 52 5.73 24.56 -13.50
CA PHE A 52 4.70 24.65 -14.52
C PHE A 52 3.89 25.93 -14.39
N SER A 53 3.51 26.31 -13.16
CA SER A 53 2.76 27.54 -12.89
C SER A 53 3.57 28.79 -13.26
N LEU A 54 4.87 28.82 -12.99
CA LEU A 54 5.76 29.92 -13.37
C LEU A 54 5.87 30.01 -14.91
N ALA A 55 6.20 28.91 -15.57
CA ALA A 55 6.36 28.88 -17.03
C ALA A 55 5.11 29.28 -17.79
N VAL A 56 3.93 28.89 -17.31
CA VAL A 56 2.63 29.32 -17.91
C VAL A 56 2.36 30.82 -17.69
N ARG A 57 2.73 31.38 -16.54
CA ARG A 57 2.58 32.82 -16.27
C ARG A 57 3.47 33.68 -17.18
N ASP A 58 4.73 33.26 -17.34
CA ASP A 58 5.72 33.98 -18.13
C ASP A 58 5.37 34.00 -19.63
N SER A 59 4.60 32.98 -20.08
CA SER A 59 4.20 32.82 -21.48
C SER A 59 2.83 33.41 -21.79
N THR A 60 2.09 33.99 -20.82
CA THR A 60 0.78 34.57 -21.10
C THR A 60 0.92 35.83 -21.95
N PRO A 61 0.27 35.92 -23.16
CA PRO A 61 0.33 37.10 -23.99
C PRO A 61 -0.27 38.30 -23.26
N PRO A 62 0.22 39.51 -23.54
CA PRO A 62 -0.25 40.71 -22.89
C PRO A 62 -1.78 40.90 -23.07
N LYS A 63 -2.45 41.42 -22.05
CA LYS A 63 -3.92 41.54 -21.90
C LYS A 63 -4.69 42.22 -23.06
N TRP A 64 -4.01 42.84 -23.99
CA TRP A 64 -4.65 43.52 -25.15
C TRP A 64 -5.06 42.59 -26.30
N LYS A 65 -4.65 41.29 -26.29
CA LYS A 65 -5.15 40.27 -27.23
C LYS A 65 -6.44 39.61 -26.73
N ILE A 66 -7.49 40.38 -26.51
CA ILE A 66 -8.75 39.96 -25.81
C ILE A 66 -9.71 39.14 -26.72
N TRP A 67 -9.44 39.00 -28.01
CA TRP A 67 -10.42 38.48 -28.97
C TRP A 67 -10.38 37.00 -29.30
N SER A 68 -9.46 36.26 -28.77
CA SER A 68 -9.45 34.80 -28.88
C SER A 68 -9.44 34.16 -27.47
N LYS A 69 -10.58 33.57 -27.06
CA LYS A 69 -10.54 32.64 -25.93
C LYS A 69 -9.65 31.52 -26.35
N PRO A 70 -8.42 31.35 -25.77
CA PRO A 70 -7.60 30.20 -26.08
C PRO A 70 -8.39 28.97 -25.68
N THR A 71 -8.51 28.01 -26.57
CA THR A 71 -9.05 26.68 -26.21
C THR A 71 -8.16 26.15 -25.10
N GLU A 72 -8.68 26.08 -23.88
CA GLU A 72 -7.92 25.63 -22.71
C GLU A 72 -7.58 24.16 -22.92
N LEU A 73 -6.34 23.89 -23.30
CA LEU A 73 -5.84 22.54 -23.45
C LEU A 73 -5.55 21.98 -22.06
N LEU A 74 -6.32 20.99 -21.63
CA LEU A 74 -6.12 20.30 -20.36
C LEU A 74 -5.18 19.11 -20.55
N THR A 75 -4.17 19.03 -19.70
CA THR A 75 -3.12 18.02 -19.76
C THR A 75 -3.00 17.27 -18.42
N TRP A 76 -2.26 16.19 -18.38
CA TRP A 76 -1.96 15.45 -17.15
C TRP A 76 -1.34 16.31 -16.05
N LEU A 77 -0.59 17.38 -16.40
CA LEU A 77 -0.03 18.30 -15.41
C LEU A 77 -1.09 19.17 -14.73
N ASP A 78 -2.25 19.36 -15.35
CA ASP A 78 -3.32 20.15 -14.74
C ASP A 78 -3.96 19.43 -13.54
N LEU A 79 -3.67 18.14 -13.36
CA LEU A 79 -4.00 17.40 -12.12
C LEU A 79 -3.32 17.97 -10.87
N ILE A 80 -2.21 18.68 -11.02
CA ILE A 80 -1.49 19.31 -9.91
C ILE A 80 -1.72 20.83 -9.84
N SER A 81 -2.62 21.39 -10.66
CA SER A 81 -2.95 22.83 -10.62
C SER A 81 -3.38 23.28 -9.22
N TRP A 82 -3.05 24.52 -8.88
CA TRP A 82 -3.57 25.17 -7.67
C TRP A 82 -5.10 25.34 -7.71
N ASP A 83 -5.67 25.51 -8.91
CA ASP A 83 -7.11 25.68 -9.12
C ASP A 83 -7.84 24.33 -9.06
N GLY A 84 -8.73 24.18 -8.08
CA GLY A 84 -9.57 22.99 -7.91
C GLY A 84 -10.54 22.74 -9.06
N TYR A 85 -11.09 23.79 -9.68
CA TYR A 85 -11.95 23.66 -10.84
C TYR A 85 -11.17 23.09 -12.04
N LYS A 86 -9.94 23.56 -12.23
CA LYS A 86 -9.07 23.05 -13.29
C LYS A 86 -8.73 21.59 -13.07
N ARG A 87 -8.39 21.19 -11.83
CA ARG A 87 -8.13 19.76 -11.50
C ARG A 87 -9.36 18.89 -11.75
N GLU A 88 -10.55 19.33 -11.33
CA GLU A 88 -11.81 18.60 -11.57
C GLU A 88 -12.09 18.44 -13.05
N LYS A 89 -12.04 19.55 -13.81
CA LYS A 89 -12.27 19.56 -15.25
C LYS A 89 -11.31 18.63 -15.97
N THR A 90 -10.03 18.66 -15.58
CA THR A 90 -8.99 17.74 -16.11
C THR A 90 -9.37 16.29 -15.87
N LEU A 91 -9.68 15.90 -14.64
CA LEU A 91 -10.09 14.52 -14.33
C LEU A 91 -11.30 14.07 -15.17
N ARG A 92 -12.29 14.92 -15.35
CA ARG A 92 -13.49 14.59 -16.15
C ARG A 92 -13.20 14.40 -17.62
N THR A 93 -12.20 15.09 -18.16
CA THR A 93 -11.82 15.03 -19.58
C THR A 93 -10.75 13.99 -19.89
N LEU A 94 -9.92 13.61 -18.92
CA LEU A 94 -8.91 12.58 -19.12
C LEU A 94 -9.52 11.25 -19.54
N SER A 95 -8.87 10.62 -20.52
CA SER A 95 -9.23 9.29 -21.04
C SER A 95 -7.95 8.55 -21.45
N GLY A 96 -8.06 7.23 -21.54
CA GLY A 96 -6.95 6.35 -21.91
C GLY A 96 -6.00 6.03 -20.76
N ALA A 97 -4.82 5.51 -21.12
CA ALA A 97 -3.81 5.06 -20.16
C ALA A 97 -3.06 6.22 -19.51
N ALA A 98 -2.70 6.08 -18.25
CA ALA A 98 -1.72 6.97 -17.65
C ALA A 98 -0.34 6.75 -18.29
N PRO A 99 0.38 7.82 -18.61
CA PRO A 99 1.67 7.72 -19.33
C PRO A 99 2.74 6.92 -18.59
N ASN A 100 2.79 7.06 -17.27
CA ASN A 100 3.72 6.34 -16.40
C ASN A 100 3.21 6.30 -14.94
N ILE A 101 4.00 5.74 -14.05
CA ILE A 101 3.66 5.58 -12.63
C ILE A 101 3.44 6.92 -11.91
N PHE A 102 4.19 7.97 -12.24
CA PHE A 102 4.02 9.29 -11.63
C PHE A 102 2.64 9.86 -11.93
N PHE A 103 2.21 9.84 -13.20
CA PHE A 103 0.91 10.35 -13.61
C PHE A 103 -0.25 9.51 -13.07
N PHE A 104 -0.12 8.18 -13.02
CA PHE A 104 -1.12 7.35 -12.38
C PHE A 104 -1.23 7.64 -10.87
N SER A 105 -0.09 7.84 -10.20
CA SER A 105 -0.06 8.21 -8.78
C SER A 105 -0.69 9.58 -8.51
N LEU A 106 -0.61 10.53 -9.46
CA LEU A 106 -1.31 11.82 -9.36
C LEU A 106 -2.82 11.64 -9.27
N ILE A 107 -3.42 10.77 -10.11
CA ILE A 107 -4.86 10.52 -10.04
C ILE A 107 -5.24 9.86 -8.72
N VAL A 108 -4.48 8.84 -8.30
CA VAL A 108 -4.70 8.16 -7.02
C VAL A 108 -4.63 9.16 -5.86
N ARG A 109 -3.69 10.11 -5.91
CA ARG A 109 -3.55 11.17 -4.91
C ARG A 109 -4.75 12.12 -4.87
N ARG A 110 -5.46 12.31 -5.98
CA ARG A 110 -6.68 13.14 -6.04
C ARG A 110 -7.84 12.53 -5.23
N LEU A 111 -7.82 11.26 -4.86
CA LEU A 111 -8.76 10.69 -3.88
C LEU A 111 -8.61 11.29 -2.47
N ASN A 112 -7.48 11.92 -2.18
CA ASN A 112 -7.23 12.68 -0.94
C ASN A 112 -7.21 14.20 -1.17
N ASP A 113 -7.75 14.69 -2.29
CA ASP A 113 -7.82 16.13 -2.58
C ASP A 113 -8.70 16.83 -1.55
N TRP A 114 -8.38 18.07 -1.21
CA TRP A 114 -9.19 18.85 -0.28
C TRP A 114 -10.51 19.34 -0.88
N VAL A 115 -10.61 19.44 -2.21
CA VAL A 115 -11.83 19.78 -2.93
C VAL A 115 -12.68 18.52 -3.14
N PRO A 116 -13.89 18.43 -2.55
CA PRO A 116 -14.74 17.23 -2.67
C PRO A 116 -15.08 16.86 -4.11
N GLN A 117 -15.28 17.84 -4.99
CA GLN A 117 -15.60 17.64 -6.40
C GLN A 117 -14.45 16.97 -7.15
N VAL A 118 -13.20 17.33 -6.80
CA VAL A 118 -11.99 16.68 -7.35
C VAL A 118 -11.92 15.23 -6.90
N ARG A 119 -12.18 14.92 -5.60
CA ARG A 119 -12.24 13.54 -5.12
C ARG A 119 -13.29 12.73 -5.86
N LYS A 120 -14.49 13.31 -6.05
CA LYS A 120 -15.57 12.67 -6.80
C LYS A 120 -15.15 12.36 -8.24
N ALA A 121 -14.57 13.32 -8.95
CA ALA A 121 -14.10 13.14 -10.32
C ALA A 121 -12.98 12.09 -10.42
N ALA A 122 -12.04 12.08 -9.46
CA ALA A 122 -10.99 11.06 -9.39
C ALA A 122 -11.60 9.67 -9.20
N ARG A 123 -12.54 9.49 -8.29
CA ARG A 123 -13.26 8.25 -8.02
C ARG A 123 -13.98 7.71 -9.26
N GLU A 124 -14.66 8.58 -10.00
CA GLU A 124 -15.41 8.22 -11.21
C GLU A 124 -14.50 7.78 -12.36
N LYS A 125 -13.27 8.31 -12.45
CA LYS A 125 -12.35 8.08 -13.58
C LYS A 125 -11.28 7.02 -13.33
N LEU A 126 -10.93 6.81 -12.07
CA LEU A 126 -9.74 6.02 -11.73
C LEU A 126 -9.83 4.57 -12.23
N LEU A 127 -11.01 3.96 -12.16
CA LEU A 127 -11.19 2.57 -12.61
C LEU A 127 -10.96 2.42 -14.12
N ASP A 128 -11.52 3.32 -14.92
CA ASP A 128 -11.38 3.29 -16.38
C ASP A 128 -9.92 3.53 -16.79
N ILE A 129 -9.26 4.48 -16.14
CA ILE A 129 -7.85 4.78 -16.40
C ILE A 129 -6.97 3.62 -15.95
N ALA A 130 -7.28 2.98 -14.82
CA ALA A 130 -6.56 1.79 -14.38
C ALA A 130 -6.66 0.63 -15.36
N LYS A 131 -7.84 0.39 -15.92
CA LYS A 131 -8.05 -0.66 -16.95
C LYS A 131 -7.29 -0.38 -18.24
N ALA A 132 -7.14 0.88 -18.62
CA ALA A 132 -6.40 1.28 -19.81
C ALA A 132 -4.87 1.29 -19.58
N THR A 133 -4.42 1.44 -18.34
CA THR A 133 -3.02 1.61 -17.97
C THR A 133 -2.31 0.24 -17.85
N ASN A 134 -1.01 0.20 -18.18
CA ASN A 134 -0.20 -1.00 -17.97
C ASN A 134 -0.33 -1.51 -16.52
N PRO A 135 -0.71 -2.77 -16.29
CA PRO A 135 -0.92 -3.31 -14.95
C PRO A 135 0.26 -3.18 -14.01
N LYS A 136 1.50 -3.23 -14.51
CA LYS A 136 2.71 -3.02 -13.69
C LYS A 136 2.77 -1.59 -13.13
N VAL A 137 2.41 -0.60 -13.94
CA VAL A 137 2.32 0.81 -13.52
C VAL A 137 1.28 0.98 -12.42
N VAL A 138 0.10 0.39 -12.60
CA VAL A 138 -0.98 0.41 -11.61
C VAL A 138 -0.54 -0.21 -10.30
N VAL A 139 0.07 -1.40 -10.34
CA VAL A 139 0.55 -2.11 -9.14
C VAL A 139 1.59 -1.31 -8.36
N GLU A 140 2.58 -0.72 -9.05
CA GLU A 140 3.59 0.11 -8.37
C GLU A 140 2.96 1.30 -7.65
N ALA A 141 2.03 2.01 -8.29
CA ALA A 141 1.33 3.13 -7.70
C ALA A 141 0.43 2.70 -6.52
N LEU A 142 -0.27 1.56 -6.65
CA LEU A 142 -1.09 1.00 -5.57
C LEU A 142 -0.24 0.63 -4.35
N CYS A 143 0.93 0.05 -4.53
CA CYS A 143 1.83 -0.28 -3.42
C CYS A 143 2.20 0.96 -2.60
N ILE A 144 2.45 2.08 -3.27
CA ILE A 144 2.76 3.35 -2.63
C ILE A 144 1.51 3.91 -1.92
N ALA A 145 0.38 3.94 -2.61
CA ALA A 145 -0.87 4.45 -2.06
C ALA A 145 -1.30 3.67 -0.82
N LEU A 146 -1.34 2.34 -0.88
CA LEU A 146 -1.75 1.46 0.21
C LEU A 146 -0.82 1.54 1.43
N SER A 147 0.45 1.85 1.23
CA SER A 147 1.39 2.06 2.32
C SER A 147 1.12 3.36 3.08
N ASN A 148 0.48 4.34 2.43
CA ASN A 148 0.33 5.70 2.95
C ASN A 148 -1.12 6.12 3.20
N TRP A 149 -2.13 5.47 2.60
CA TRP A 149 -3.51 5.95 2.61
C TRP A 149 -4.13 6.09 4.01
N ASN A 150 -3.63 5.36 5.02
CA ASN A 150 -4.07 5.51 6.41
C ASN A 150 -3.67 6.88 7.02
N SER A 151 -2.73 7.59 6.41
CA SER A 151 -2.35 8.96 6.76
C SER A 151 -3.14 10.02 5.99
N TRP A 152 -3.95 9.60 5.01
CA TRP A 152 -4.74 10.52 4.18
C TRP A 152 -6.00 10.96 4.93
N GLY A 153 -5.99 12.21 5.39
CA GLY A 153 -7.06 12.71 6.26
C GLY A 153 -8.38 13.02 5.56
N ARG A 154 -8.44 12.93 4.22
CA ARG A 154 -9.62 13.31 3.41
C ARG A 154 -10.19 12.19 2.56
N ILE A 155 -9.51 11.05 2.50
CA ILE A 155 -10.01 9.87 1.78
C ILE A 155 -11.25 9.32 2.49
N GLU A 156 -12.31 9.11 1.75
CA GLU A 156 -13.58 8.57 2.23
C GLU A 156 -13.70 7.07 1.92
N GLU A 157 -14.66 6.39 2.53
CA GLU A 157 -14.87 4.96 2.30
C GLU A 157 -15.21 4.63 0.83
N LEU A 158 -15.91 5.53 0.14
CA LEU A 158 -16.19 5.37 -1.30
C LEU A 158 -14.92 5.44 -2.15
N ASP A 159 -13.95 6.26 -1.74
CA ASP A 159 -12.67 6.39 -2.43
C ASP A 159 -11.81 5.15 -2.23
N LYS A 160 -11.80 4.61 -1.00
CA LYS A 160 -11.12 3.34 -0.69
C LYS A 160 -11.74 2.17 -1.48
N LYS A 161 -13.07 2.13 -1.62
CA LYS A 161 -13.75 1.09 -2.40
C LYS A 161 -13.26 1.00 -3.84
N VAL A 162 -13.04 2.14 -4.51
CA VAL A 162 -12.52 2.13 -5.88
C VAL A 162 -11.11 1.55 -5.94
N LEU A 163 -10.23 1.88 -4.99
CA LEU A 163 -8.90 1.27 -4.92
C LEU A 163 -8.99 -0.24 -4.67
N LEU A 164 -9.89 -0.69 -3.79
CA LEU A 164 -10.12 -2.10 -3.54
C LEU A 164 -10.69 -2.84 -4.75
N GLN A 165 -11.55 -2.19 -5.57
CA GLN A 165 -12.03 -2.74 -6.83
C GLN A 165 -10.88 -2.96 -7.82
N ILE A 166 -9.97 -1.98 -7.98
CA ILE A 166 -8.80 -2.13 -8.85
C ILE A 166 -7.89 -3.27 -8.37
N ILE A 167 -7.69 -3.41 -7.07
CA ILE A 167 -6.92 -4.51 -6.47
C ILE A 167 -7.51 -5.88 -6.81
N CYS A 168 -8.83 -5.98 -6.96
CA CYS A 168 -9.54 -7.22 -7.27
C CYS A 168 -9.56 -7.58 -8.77
N GLU A 169 -9.08 -6.72 -9.67
CA GLU A 169 -8.91 -7.07 -11.09
C GLU A 169 -7.83 -8.16 -11.21
N ASP A 170 -8.12 -9.25 -11.93
CA ASP A 170 -7.32 -10.48 -11.93
C ASP A 170 -5.84 -10.24 -12.19
N GLN A 171 -5.51 -9.49 -13.24
CA GLN A 171 -4.10 -9.18 -13.59
C GLN A 171 -3.40 -8.36 -12.49
N ILE A 172 -4.10 -7.41 -11.88
CA ILE A 172 -3.57 -6.59 -10.80
C ILE A 172 -3.35 -7.44 -9.53
N ALA A 173 -4.32 -8.28 -9.20
CA ALA A 173 -4.25 -9.19 -8.06
C ALA A 173 -3.07 -10.17 -8.17
N ASP A 174 -2.85 -10.75 -9.36
CA ASP A 174 -1.73 -11.65 -9.63
C ASP A 174 -0.38 -10.96 -9.48
N LEU A 175 -0.24 -9.76 -10.04
CA LEU A 175 0.99 -8.98 -9.92
C LEU A 175 1.25 -8.52 -8.48
N LEU A 176 0.20 -8.14 -7.72
CA LEU A 176 0.32 -7.79 -6.30
C LEU A 176 0.76 -8.99 -5.46
N ARG A 177 0.19 -10.18 -5.70
CA ARG A 177 0.62 -11.43 -5.06
C ARG A 177 2.07 -11.77 -5.38
N SER A 178 2.45 -11.69 -6.64
CA SER A 178 3.82 -11.93 -7.09
C SER A 178 4.79 -10.95 -6.44
N LYS A 179 4.45 -9.66 -6.42
CA LYS A 179 5.27 -8.63 -5.77
C LYS A 179 5.42 -8.87 -4.27
N LEU A 180 4.34 -9.24 -3.58
CA LEU A 180 4.36 -9.56 -2.15
C LEU A 180 5.29 -10.74 -1.84
N MET A 181 5.30 -11.76 -2.70
CA MET A 181 6.11 -12.98 -2.52
C MET A 181 7.58 -12.78 -2.88
N LEU A 182 7.87 -12.04 -3.94
CA LEU A 182 9.20 -11.95 -4.53
C LEU A 182 10.02 -10.74 -4.05
N SER A 183 9.39 -9.75 -3.40
CA SER A 183 10.12 -8.58 -2.92
C SER A 183 11.08 -8.91 -1.78
N THR A 184 12.33 -8.47 -1.92
CA THR A 184 13.38 -8.63 -0.90
C THR A 184 13.37 -7.54 0.17
N SER A 185 12.75 -6.39 -0.14
CA SER A 185 12.71 -5.18 0.71
C SER A 185 11.36 -4.47 0.62
N GLY A 186 11.22 -3.37 1.36
CA GLY A 186 10.02 -2.56 1.40
C GLY A 186 8.98 -3.01 2.43
N PRO A 187 7.88 -2.26 2.59
CA PRO A 187 6.86 -2.47 3.64
C PRO A 187 5.87 -3.59 3.30
N MET A 188 6.36 -4.73 2.79
CA MET A 188 5.51 -5.83 2.32
C MET A 188 4.59 -6.42 3.39
N PRO A 189 4.95 -6.52 4.69
CA PRO A 189 3.99 -6.94 5.73
C PRO A 189 2.81 -5.98 5.91
N SER A 190 3.03 -4.66 5.71
CA SER A 190 1.95 -3.67 5.72
C SER A 190 1.07 -3.84 4.48
N LEU A 191 1.68 -4.01 3.31
CA LEU A 191 0.98 -4.29 2.06
C LEU A 191 0.12 -5.56 2.18
N PHE A 192 0.65 -6.66 2.72
CA PHE A 192 -0.12 -7.88 3.01
C PHE A 192 -1.38 -7.57 3.82
N SER A 193 -1.26 -6.78 4.89
CA SER A 193 -2.40 -6.40 5.71
C SER A 193 -3.44 -5.60 4.93
N GLN A 194 -3.02 -4.66 4.08
CA GLN A 194 -3.96 -3.83 3.30
C GLN A 194 -4.65 -4.64 2.20
N LEU A 195 -3.92 -5.53 1.52
CA LEU A 195 -4.49 -6.45 0.53
C LEU A 195 -5.47 -7.44 1.17
N GLY A 196 -5.25 -7.79 2.44
CA GLY A 196 -6.13 -8.65 3.23
C GLY A 196 -7.54 -8.10 3.46
N ARG A 197 -7.80 -6.82 3.14
CA ARG A 197 -9.16 -6.26 3.11
C ARG A 197 -10.03 -6.91 2.04
N THR A 198 -9.42 -7.49 1.03
CA THR A 198 -10.05 -8.17 -0.09
C THR A 198 -9.74 -9.68 -0.06
N PRO A 199 -10.52 -10.53 -0.74
CA PRO A 199 -10.28 -11.97 -0.75
C PRO A 199 -9.12 -12.40 -1.66
N ILE A 200 -8.40 -11.51 -2.31
CA ILE A 200 -7.35 -11.86 -3.29
C ILE A 200 -6.22 -12.71 -2.71
N LEU A 201 -6.01 -12.71 -1.39
CA LEU A 201 -4.98 -13.50 -0.73
C LEU A 201 -5.48 -14.87 -0.25
N ASP A 202 -6.79 -15.09 -0.10
CA ASP A 202 -7.37 -16.22 0.66
C ASP A 202 -6.86 -17.60 0.19
N GLY A 203 -6.89 -17.87 -1.11
CA GLY A 203 -6.39 -19.13 -1.67
C GLY A 203 -4.85 -19.23 -1.70
N LYS A 204 -4.12 -18.20 -1.33
CA LYS A 204 -2.66 -18.11 -1.46
C LYS A 204 -1.92 -17.85 -0.14
N ILE A 205 -2.62 -17.69 0.98
CA ILE A 205 -1.99 -17.34 2.27
C ILE A 205 -0.96 -18.37 2.69
N LYS A 206 -1.24 -19.67 2.50
CA LYS A 206 -0.30 -20.75 2.83
C LYS A 206 0.96 -20.67 1.96
N GLU A 207 0.79 -20.44 0.67
CA GLU A 207 1.92 -20.26 -0.26
C GLU A 207 2.75 -19.03 0.13
N ILE A 208 2.11 -17.91 0.46
CA ILE A 208 2.77 -16.70 0.95
C ILE A 208 3.53 -16.98 2.26
N ALA A 209 2.94 -17.74 3.19
CA ALA A 209 3.55 -18.09 4.47
C ALA A 209 4.78 -18.97 4.34
N THR A 210 4.93 -19.70 3.24
CA THR A 210 6.06 -20.62 3.00
C THR A 210 7.11 -20.06 2.06
N LEU A 211 6.67 -19.43 0.97
CA LEU A 211 7.55 -19.11 -0.16
C LEU A 211 7.99 -17.65 -0.22
N SER A 212 7.29 -16.71 0.45
CA SER A 212 7.72 -15.30 0.41
C SER A 212 9.18 -15.12 0.80
N ILE A 213 9.89 -14.28 0.06
CA ILE A 213 11.32 -14.02 0.32
C ILE A 213 11.47 -13.34 1.69
N GLN A 214 10.66 -12.34 2.02
CA GLN A 214 10.75 -11.64 3.30
C GLN A 214 10.19 -12.49 4.46
N PRO A 215 11.00 -12.76 5.50
CA PRO A 215 10.56 -13.50 6.69
C PRO A 215 9.39 -12.84 7.41
N SER A 216 9.33 -11.52 7.40
CA SER A 216 8.26 -10.74 8.04
C SER A 216 6.91 -10.92 7.34
N VAL A 217 6.90 -11.14 6.01
CA VAL A 217 5.69 -11.48 5.25
C VAL A 217 5.24 -12.89 5.59
N ARG A 218 6.18 -13.87 5.60
CA ARG A 218 5.86 -15.26 6.00
C ARG A 218 5.28 -15.33 7.41
N ALA A 219 5.91 -14.63 8.37
CA ALA A 219 5.42 -14.55 9.75
C ALA A 219 4.02 -13.93 9.85
N LYS A 220 3.74 -12.89 9.07
CA LYS A 220 2.44 -12.23 9.04
C LYS A 220 1.36 -13.14 8.45
N ALA A 221 1.65 -13.80 7.33
CA ALA A 221 0.75 -14.75 6.69
C ALA A 221 0.49 -15.97 7.58
N LEU A 222 1.54 -16.50 8.22
CA LEU A 222 1.44 -17.60 9.17
C LEU A 222 0.54 -17.24 10.37
N ARG A 223 0.72 -16.04 10.94
CA ARG A 223 -0.15 -15.54 12.02
C ARG A 223 -1.61 -15.48 11.57
N SER A 224 -1.86 -15.03 10.34
CA SER A 224 -3.21 -15.00 9.78
C SER A 224 -3.82 -16.39 9.61
N LEU A 225 -3.01 -17.40 9.26
CA LEU A 225 -3.46 -18.80 9.21
C LEU A 225 -3.79 -19.34 10.61
N PHE A 226 -2.94 -19.08 11.61
CA PHE A 226 -3.19 -19.51 12.98
C PHE A 226 -4.44 -18.87 13.58
N GLU A 227 -4.63 -17.57 13.34
CA GLU A 227 -5.76 -16.83 13.90
C GLU A 227 -7.05 -16.97 13.08
N GLY A 228 -7.00 -17.54 11.87
CA GLY A 228 -8.14 -17.64 10.96
C GLY A 228 -8.66 -16.28 10.50
N ARG A 229 -7.80 -15.25 10.52
CA ARG A 229 -8.17 -13.87 10.17
C ARG A 229 -6.99 -13.06 9.66
N ILE A 230 -7.28 -12.07 8.82
CA ILE A 230 -6.32 -11.04 8.43
C ILE A 230 -6.69 -9.74 9.14
N VAL A 231 -5.69 -9.10 9.73
CA VAL A 231 -5.83 -7.88 10.52
C VAL A 231 -5.08 -6.73 9.84
N TRP A 232 -5.70 -5.54 9.78
CA TRP A 232 -5.10 -4.31 9.27
C TRP A 232 -5.37 -3.11 10.15
N ILE A 233 -4.54 -2.09 10.02
CA ILE A 233 -4.80 -0.80 10.64
C ILE A 233 -5.75 -0.03 9.72
N GLU A 234 -6.93 0.33 10.25
CA GLU A 234 -7.93 1.14 9.54
C GLU A 234 -7.61 2.63 9.64
N GLY A 235 -7.08 3.04 10.77
CA GLY A 235 -6.76 4.43 11.05
C GLY A 235 -6.09 4.58 12.41
N ARG A 236 -6.01 5.80 12.87
CA ARG A 236 -5.47 6.13 14.19
C ARG A 236 -6.41 7.09 14.90
N LYS A 237 -6.59 6.92 16.21
CA LYS A 237 -7.34 7.85 17.05
C LYS A 237 -6.50 8.28 18.24
N TRP A 238 -6.74 9.50 18.67
CA TRP A 238 -6.22 9.98 19.95
C TRP A 238 -7.03 9.38 21.09
N GLU A 239 -6.36 8.80 22.08
CA GLU A 239 -6.94 8.27 23.30
C GLU A 239 -6.34 9.01 24.49
N TRP A 240 -7.18 9.74 25.22
CA TRP A 240 -6.76 10.40 26.44
C TRP A 240 -6.46 9.36 27.52
N THR A 241 -5.26 9.43 28.11
CA THR A 241 -4.87 8.60 29.26
C THR A 241 -5.09 9.34 30.58
N ASP A 242 -4.92 10.67 30.56
CA ASP A 242 -5.23 11.56 31.68
C ASP A 242 -5.62 12.94 31.13
N ILE A 243 -6.92 13.25 31.20
CA ILE A 243 -7.46 14.52 30.66
C ILE A 243 -6.98 15.70 31.48
N ARG A 244 -6.81 15.55 32.83
CA ARG A 244 -6.40 16.64 33.73
C ARG A 244 -5.00 17.14 33.43
N TYR A 245 -4.11 16.28 32.97
CA TYR A 245 -2.75 16.61 32.60
C TYR A 245 -2.53 16.68 31.09
N CYS A 246 -3.59 16.76 30.29
CA CYS A 246 -3.55 16.77 28.83
C CYS A 246 -2.67 15.65 28.23
N LYS A 247 -2.63 14.48 28.92
CA LYS A 247 -1.87 13.33 28.46
C LYS A 247 -2.74 12.39 27.65
N GLY A 248 -2.20 11.91 26.54
CA GLY A 248 -2.85 10.94 25.67
C GLY A 248 -1.86 10.24 24.77
N ARG A 249 -2.36 9.26 24.02
CA ARG A 249 -1.57 8.50 23.07
C ARG A 249 -2.35 8.26 21.78
N ILE A 250 -1.63 8.14 20.68
CA ILE A 250 -2.22 7.72 19.41
C ILE A 250 -2.39 6.20 19.47
N LYS A 251 -3.63 5.73 19.33
CA LYS A 251 -3.98 4.32 19.29
C LYS A 251 -4.42 3.90 17.88
N PRO A 252 -3.92 2.79 17.32
CA PRO A 252 -4.41 2.30 16.05
C PRO A 252 -5.86 1.81 16.17
N ILE A 253 -6.66 2.12 15.17
CA ILE A 253 -7.97 1.49 14.95
C ILE A 253 -7.69 0.26 14.11
N ILE A 254 -8.05 -0.90 14.63
CA ILE A 254 -7.79 -2.19 13.99
C ILE A 254 -9.11 -2.73 13.44
N SER A 255 -9.07 -3.22 12.22
CA SER A 255 -10.15 -3.97 11.57
C SER A 255 -9.61 -5.33 11.12
N GLU A 256 -10.53 -6.28 10.95
CA GLU A 256 -10.18 -7.65 10.59
C GLU A 256 -11.22 -8.28 9.67
N ARG A 257 -10.80 -9.33 8.98
CA ARG A 257 -11.66 -10.19 8.17
C ARG A 257 -11.31 -11.64 8.42
N LYS A 258 -12.31 -12.48 8.63
CA LYS A 258 -12.14 -13.93 8.75
C LYS A 258 -11.65 -14.54 7.44
N VAL A 259 -10.81 -15.55 7.57
CA VAL A 259 -10.27 -16.35 6.45
C VAL A 259 -10.58 -17.83 6.74
N ASN A 260 -11.03 -18.54 5.73
CA ASN A 260 -11.23 -19.99 5.85
C ASN A 260 -9.89 -20.70 5.74
N VAL A 261 -9.43 -21.30 6.84
CA VAL A 261 -8.17 -22.04 6.93
C VAL A 261 -8.48 -23.53 6.93
N GLN A 262 -8.11 -24.23 5.85
CA GLN A 262 -8.34 -25.68 5.72
C GLN A 262 -7.19 -26.52 6.29
N THR A 263 -6.02 -25.92 6.51
CA THR A 263 -4.85 -26.65 7.00
C THR A 263 -4.96 -26.83 8.53
N PRO A 264 -4.84 -28.06 9.05
CA PRO A 264 -4.85 -28.30 10.49
C PRO A 264 -3.75 -27.53 11.23
N LEU A 265 -4.05 -27.12 12.47
CA LEU A 265 -3.12 -26.37 13.32
C LEU A 265 -1.77 -27.07 13.47
N ILE A 266 -1.78 -28.39 13.71
CA ILE A 266 -0.58 -29.22 13.89
C ILE A 266 0.32 -29.14 12.65
N ASP A 267 -0.26 -29.21 11.45
CA ASP A 267 0.51 -29.14 10.20
C ASP A 267 1.13 -27.76 10.00
N LEU A 268 0.40 -26.70 10.37
CA LEU A 268 0.94 -25.33 10.35
C LEU A 268 2.10 -25.16 11.32
N LEU A 269 1.99 -25.72 12.54
CA LEU A 269 3.06 -25.68 13.55
C LEU A 269 4.30 -26.45 13.08
N LYS A 270 4.13 -27.69 12.60
CA LYS A 270 5.23 -28.50 12.07
C LYS A 270 5.94 -27.80 10.90
N MET A 271 5.17 -27.33 9.92
CA MET A 271 5.71 -26.61 8.76
C MET A 271 6.52 -25.38 9.16
N SER A 272 5.99 -24.57 10.08
CA SER A 272 6.63 -23.31 10.49
C SER A 272 7.76 -23.46 11.50
N ALA A 273 7.81 -24.56 12.25
CA ALA A 273 8.93 -24.90 13.14
C ALA A 273 10.23 -25.13 12.36
N ASP A 274 10.13 -25.50 11.09
CA ASP A 274 11.29 -25.73 10.20
C ASP A 274 11.64 -24.51 9.33
N ASP A 275 10.96 -23.36 9.50
CA ASP A 275 11.28 -22.19 8.70
C ASP A 275 12.73 -21.72 8.95
N ARG A 276 13.40 -21.32 7.86
CA ARG A 276 14.77 -20.80 7.88
C ARG A 276 14.98 -19.57 8.78
N SER A 277 13.89 -18.82 9.07
CA SER A 277 13.94 -17.58 9.84
C SER A 277 13.43 -17.76 11.27
N ALA A 278 14.23 -17.31 12.24
CA ALA A 278 13.83 -17.28 13.64
C ALA A 278 12.56 -16.44 13.89
N ILE A 279 12.28 -15.42 13.06
CA ILE A 279 11.06 -14.59 13.16
C ILE A 279 9.82 -15.46 12.96
N VAL A 280 9.83 -16.34 11.97
CA VAL A 280 8.72 -17.24 11.65
C VAL A 280 8.60 -18.33 12.73
N ARG A 281 9.72 -18.99 13.10
CA ARG A 281 9.74 -20.02 14.16
C ARG A 281 9.26 -19.46 15.50
N ARG A 282 9.60 -18.19 15.82
CA ARG A 282 9.09 -17.52 17.02
C ARG A 282 7.57 -17.40 17.03
N VAL A 283 6.95 -17.02 15.90
CA VAL A 283 5.48 -16.98 15.78
C VAL A 283 4.89 -18.37 16.01
N SER A 284 5.50 -19.41 15.43
CA SER A 284 5.06 -20.79 15.67
C SER A 284 5.13 -21.18 17.15
N ALA A 285 6.25 -20.88 17.82
CA ALA A 285 6.42 -21.15 19.25
C ALA A 285 5.41 -20.35 20.13
N GLU A 286 5.07 -19.11 19.75
CA GLU A 286 4.01 -18.33 20.42
C GLU A 286 2.65 -19.01 20.31
N PHE A 287 2.31 -19.58 19.16
CA PHE A 287 1.03 -20.28 18.95
C PHE A 287 1.05 -21.68 19.58
N LEU A 288 2.19 -22.37 19.61
CA LEU A 288 2.33 -23.58 20.41
C LEU A 288 1.95 -23.35 21.87
N ILE A 289 2.48 -22.28 22.49
CA ILE A 289 2.17 -21.94 23.89
C ILE A 289 0.68 -21.67 24.11
N ARG A 290 0.01 -21.05 23.14
CA ARG A 290 -1.44 -20.75 23.25
C ARG A 290 -2.32 -22.00 23.18
N GLU A 291 -1.88 -23.01 22.45
CA GLU A 291 -2.66 -24.18 22.10
C GLU A 291 -2.16 -25.47 22.78
N LEU A 292 -1.29 -25.37 23.78
CA LEU A 292 -0.64 -26.51 24.44
C LEU A 292 -1.62 -27.61 24.86
N GLU A 293 -2.76 -27.21 25.42
CA GLU A 293 -3.79 -28.13 25.91
C GLU A 293 -4.50 -28.92 24.81
N ASN A 294 -4.53 -28.36 23.59
CA ASN A 294 -5.23 -28.93 22.45
C ASN A 294 -4.35 -29.85 21.59
N LEU A 295 -3.02 -29.93 21.86
CA LEU A 295 -2.05 -30.59 20.96
C LEU A 295 -1.58 -31.96 21.46
N GLY A 296 -1.90 -32.33 22.69
CA GLY A 296 -1.52 -33.63 23.27
C GLY A 296 -0.01 -33.93 23.16
N VAL A 297 0.34 -35.13 22.75
CA VAL A 297 1.77 -35.58 22.66
C VAL A 297 2.60 -34.70 21.72
N VAL A 298 2.02 -34.19 20.67
CA VAL A 298 2.72 -33.34 19.67
C VAL A 298 3.20 -32.02 20.30
N ALA A 299 2.53 -31.54 21.35
CA ALA A 299 2.95 -30.32 22.06
C ALA A 299 4.37 -30.47 22.65
N ARG A 300 4.66 -31.63 23.30
CA ARG A 300 5.98 -31.90 23.93
C ARG A 300 7.07 -32.04 22.86
N GLU A 301 6.77 -32.73 21.75
CA GLU A 301 7.71 -32.88 20.63
C GLU A 301 8.13 -31.49 20.07
N LEU A 302 7.15 -30.64 19.76
CA LEU A 302 7.41 -29.29 19.25
C LEU A 302 8.08 -28.39 20.29
N ALA A 303 7.70 -28.49 21.58
CA ALA A 303 8.32 -27.72 22.65
C ALA A 303 9.81 -28.07 22.80
N ASN A 304 10.18 -29.34 22.75
CA ASN A 304 11.58 -29.79 22.76
C ASN A 304 12.35 -29.25 21.54
N LYS A 305 11.75 -29.34 20.37
CA LYS A 305 12.33 -28.78 19.13
C LYS A 305 12.62 -27.28 19.27
N PHE A 306 11.66 -26.50 19.75
CA PHE A 306 11.87 -25.07 19.98
C PHE A 306 12.86 -24.78 21.11
N ALA A 307 12.85 -25.55 22.19
CA ALA A 307 13.80 -25.38 23.30
C ALA A 307 15.25 -25.56 22.86
N SER A 308 15.47 -26.35 21.81
CA SER A 308 16.79 -26.61 21.21
C SER A 308 17.11 -25.67 20.05
N ASP A 309 16.29 -24.64 19.79
CA ASP A 309 16.49 -23.70 18.67
C ASP A 309 17.77 -22.86 18.87
N ARG A 310 18.48 -22.61 17.77
CA ARG A 310 19.69 -21.75 17.77
C ARG A 310 19.41 -20.30 18.13
N SER A 311 18.16 -19.84 18.00
CA SER A 311 17.73 -18.51 18.38
C SER A 311 17.20 -18.50 19.80
N GLU A 312 17.86 -17.77 20.71
CA GLU A 312 17.47 -17.67 22.11
C GLU A 312 16.00 -17.25 22.28
N ALA A 313 15.52 -16.30 21.45
CA ALA A 313 14.12 -15.86 21.49
C ALA A 313 13.09 -16.96 21.12
N VAL A 314 13.51 -18.00 20.40
CA VAL A 314 12.67 -19.18 20.12
C VAL A 314 12.88 -20.22 21.22
N ALA A 315 14.13 -20.47 21.63
CA ALA A 315 14.47 -21.43 22.65
C ALA A 315 13.81 -21.12 24.01
N GLU A 316 13.76 -19.86 24.40
CA GLU A 316 13.08 -19.40 25.60
C GLU A 316 11.58 -19.78 25.60
N ARG A 317 10.91 -19.62 24.45
CA ARG A 317 9.50 -20.00 24.28
C ARG A 317 9.30 -21.52 24.35
N GLY A 318 10.25 -22.27 23.77
CA GLY A 318 10.26 -23.74 23.88
C GLY A 318 10.39 -24.21 25.32
N ARG A 319 11.35 -23.65 26.07
CA ARG A 319 11.53 -23.95 27.52
C ARG A 319 10.30 -23.57 28.33
N PHE A 320 9.70 -22.43 28.04
CA PHE A 320 8.45 -22.01 28.70
C PHE A 320 7.30 -22.99 28.42
N ALA A 321 7.17 -23.47 27.16
CA ALA A 321 6.16 -24.46 26.82
C ALA A 321 6.36 -25.78 27.56
N LEU A 322 7.62 -26.27 27.68
CA LEU A 322 7.93 -27.45 28.44
C LEU A 322 7.57 -27.35 29.93
N LYS A 323 7.94 -26.20 30.55
CA LYS A 323 7.58 -25.92 31.94
C LYS A 323 6.06 -25.94 32.15
N LYS A 324 5.30 -25.35 31.25
CA LYS A 324 3.83 -25.37 31.29
C LYS A 324 3.26 -26.79 31.19
N LEU A 325 3.80 -27.63 30.33
CA LEU A 325 3.39 -29.03 30.19
C LEU A 325 3.64 -29.84 31.47
N GLU A 326 4.79 -29.64 32.15
CA GLU A 326 5.10 -30.23 33.41
C GLU A 326 4.16 -29.81 34.54
N GLU A 327 3.81 -28.50 34.60
CA GLU A 327 2.85 -27.98 35.57
C GLU A 327 1.47 -28.65 35.42
N VAL A 328 0.98 -28.84 34.18
CA VAL A 328 -0.30 -29.49 33.90
C VAL A 328 -0.28 -30.97 34.25
N GLU A 329 0.81 -31.69 33.98
CA GLU A 329 0.99 -33.11 34.32
C GLU A 329 0.96 -33.30 35.84
N HIS A 330 1.65 -32.43 36.58
CA HIS A 330 1.63 -32.50 38.06
C HIS A 330 0.20 -32.26 38.65
N VAL A 331 -0.57 -31.36 38.09
CA VAL A 331 -1.95 -31.10 38.52
C VAL A 331 -2.87 -32.30 38.22
N ASN A 332 -2.68 -32.98 37.10
CA ASN A 332 -3.50 -34.13 36.71
C ASN A 332 -3.10 -35.43 37.42
N ALA A 333 -1.94 -35.43 38.08
CA ALA A 333 -1.45 -36.59 38.83
C ALA A 333 -1.80 -36.57 40.33
N LEU A 334 -2.41 -35.46 40.80
CA LEU A 334 -2.95 -35.27 42.15
C LEU A 334 -4.48 -35.49 42.18
#